data_2dabcdf51d59bae3de2c8a00d94050cf
#
_entry.id   2dabcdf51d59bae3de2c8a00d94050cf
#
_cell.length_a   1.000
_cell.length_b   1.000
_cell.length_c   1.000
_cell.angle_alpha   90.00
_cell.angle_beta   90.00
_cell.angle_gamma   90.00
#
_symmetry.space_group_name_H-M   'P 1'
#
loop_
_entity.id
_entity.type
_entity.pdbx_description
1 polymer ?
#
loop_
_entity_poly.entity_id
_entity_poly.type
_entity_poly.pdbx_seq_one_letter_code
_entity_poly.pdbx_strand_id
1 'polypeptide(L)'
;MANDYPWYKRMAAAVLPSGLGAFFAPPTEKKLTRGEMQTALAWADPSRLIAGWNQSPYNPSWLVTRKGLTIYDTMMRDEQVKAALQFKRSSVLASGWEVASPGDQEEDWEVTRFVRDSFDHVEGGWHTVLTNALGALTYGYSVSEKIYEEVEKGEWAGKLKLARVQSIKPHYVDFVVDEFGRLQGLLQQMAGLAQQQLPRGKFIRYTYQPQFGNFYGTSDLEACYRSWWTKDNAYKWLAVTLERFGMPPLFALYDPNAYQPAQVEALKTIVKNIQSTTMGVIPRATKDALEFWSQTLGRESVNLFLVSLDRFDQHIARGILVPDLIGMSSNQ
;
A
#
# COMPACT_ATOMS: atom_id res chain seq x y z
N MET A 1 30.06 44.36 -25.83
CA MET A 1 29.29 43.34 -26.48
C MET A 1 27.89 43.37 -25.90
N ALA A 2 27.01 44.05 -26.59
CA ALA A 2 25.66 44.38 -26.12
C ALA A 2 24.66 43.60 -26.98
N ASN A 3 23.69 43.00 -26.31
CA ASN A 3 22.33 42.82 -26.78
C ASN A 3 21.98 41.69 -27.73
N ASP A 4 21.75 40.53 -27.15
CA ASP A 4 20.85 39.52 -27.76
C ASP A 4 19.56 39.37 -26.91
N TYR A 5 18.89 40.47 -26.65
CA TYR A 5 17.52 40.42 -26.13
C TYR A 5 16.52 40.37 -27.30
N PRO A 6 15.58 39.45 -27.32
CA PRO A 6 14.53 39.39 -28.32
C PRO A 6 13.75 40.71 -28.38
N TRP A 7 13.50 41.24 -29.55
CA TRP A 7 12.88 42.53 -29.82
C TRP A 7 11.51 42.73 -29.11
N TYR A 8 10.73 41.69 -28.87
CA TYR A 8 9.46 41.72 -28.15
C TYR A 8 9.64 42.14 -26.69
N LYS A 9 10.76 41.79 -26.03
CA LYS A 9 11.05 42.24 -24.66
C LYS A 9 11.39 43.71 -24.57
N ARG A 10 11.95 44.25 -25.64
CA ARG A 10 12.20 45.70 -25.76
C ARG A 10 10.91 46.49 -25.93
N MET A 11 9.92 45.98 -26.68
CA MET A 11 8.61 46.61 -26.82
C MET A 11 7.79 46.57 -25.52
N ALA A 12 7.82 45.45 -24.80
CA ALA A 12 7.12 45.31 -23.50
C ALA A 12 7.62 46.35 -22.45
N ALA A 13 8.91 46.60 -22.43
CA ALA A 13 9.50 47.61 -21.50
C ALA A 13 9.16 49.07 -21.87
N ALA A 14 8.84 49.34 -23.13
CA ALA A 14 8.54 50.71 -23.61
C ALA A 14 7.06 51.10 -23.52
N VAL A 15 6.14 50.15 -23.38
CA VAL A 15 4.69 50.38 -23.48
C VAL A 15 3.94 50.20 -22.17
N LEU A 16 4.57 49.64 -21.12
CA LEU A 16 3.92 49.36 -19.84
C LEU A 16 4.13 50.50 -18.83
N PRO A 17 3.08 50.85 -18.04
CA PRO A 17 3.22 51.80 -16.93
C PRO A 17 4.31 51.37 -15.95
N SER A 18 5.00 52.36 -15.36
CA SER A 18 6.22 52.22 -14.54
C SER A 18 6.17 51.24 -13.34
N GLY A 19 5.03 50.62 -13.06
CA GLY A 19 4.88 49.62 -12.00
C GLY A 19 4.86 48.16 -12.51
N LEU A 20 4.59 47.91 -13.79
CA LEU A 20 4.47 46.57 -14.33
C LEU A 20 5.75 46.06 -15.02
N GLY A 21 6.70 46.96 -15.30
CA GLY A 21 7.99 46.59 -15.91
C GLY A 21 8.85 45.64 -15.04
N ALA A 22 8.67 45.71 -13.72
CA ALA A 22 9.37 44.84 -12.79
C ALA A 22 8.97 43.35 -12.92
N PHE A 23 7.76 43.05 -13.37
CA PHE A 23 7.29 41.65 -13.59
C PHE A 23 7.89 41.00 -14.82
N PHE A 24 8.38 41.79 -15.77
CA PHE A 24 8.96 41.32 -17.02
C PHE A 24 10.48 41.51 -17.11
N ALA A 25 11.08 42.09 -16.04
CA ALA A 25 12.53 42.12 -15.94
C ALA A 25 13.07 40.69 -15.90
N PRO A 26 14.11 40.36 -16.69
CA PRO A 26 14.74 39.04 -16.59
C PRO A 26 15.28 38.91 -15.16
N PRO A 27 15.12 37.71 -14.54
CA PRO A 27 15.69 37.50 -13.23
C PRO A 27 17.19 37.80 -13.28
N THR A 28 17.65 38.64 -12.41
CA THR A 28 19.09 38.92 -12.27
C THR A 28 19.74 37.61 -11.87
N GLU A 29 20.69 37.12 -12.67
CA GLU A 29 21.43 35.90 -12.34
C GLU A 29 22.21 36.15 -11.05
N LYS A 30 21.66 35.68 -9.95
CA LYS A 30 22.34 35.69 -8.67
C LYS A 30 23.46 34.67 -8.71
N LYS A 31 24.70 35.07 -8.63
CA LYS A 31 25.83 34.15 -8.48
C LYS A 31 25.68 33.45 -7.13
N LEU A 32 25.52 32.14 -7.17
CA LEU A 32 25.43 31.30 -5.98
C LEU A 32 26.75 31.32 -5.21
N THR A 33 26.69 31.50 -3.92
CA THR A 33 27.83 31.27 -3.04
C THR A 33 28.15 29.79 -2.90
N ARG A 34 29.37 29.45 -2.49
CA ARG A 34 29.79 28.06 -2.27
C ARG A 34 28.86 27.35 -1.28
N GLY A 35 28.38 28.04 -0.26
CA GLY A 35 27.42 27.50 0.71
C GLY A 35 26.05 27.24 0.09
N GLU A 36 25.53 28.15 -0.74
CA GLU A 36 24.26 27.98 -1.46
C GLU A 36 24.32 26.83 -2.49
N MET A 37 25.46 26.57 -3.09
CA MET A 37 25.66 25.40 -3.97
C MET A 37 25.66 24.06 -3.21
N GLN A 38 26.03 24.07 -1.92
CA GLN A 38 26.06 22.89 -1.06
C GLN A 38 24.73 22.61 -0.36
N THR A 39 23.80 23.57 -0.38
CA THR A 39 22.49 23.46 0.24
C THR A 39 21.39 23.37 -0.80
N ALA A 40 20.36 22.59 -0.51
CA ALA A 40 19.16 22.57 -1.35
C ALA A 40 18.38 23.87 -1.11
N LEU A 41 18.29 24.73 -2.13
CA LEU A 41 17.54 25.99 -2.08
C LEU A 41 16.07 25.80 -2.48
N ALA A 42 15.77 24.73 -3.20
CA ALA A 42 14.40 24.39 -3.58
C ALA A 42 13.74 23.53 -2.51
N TRP A 43 12.50 23.80 -2.22
CA TRP A 43 11.67 22.91 -1.42
C TRP A 43 11.35 21.68 -2.23
N ALA A 44 11.66 20.49 -1.73
CA ALA A 44 11.40 19.23 -2.41
C ALA A 44 9.89 18.96 -2.56
N ASP A 45 9.06 19.52 -1.65
CA ASP A 45 7.62 19.37 -1.67
C ASP A 45 6.93 20.65 -1.16
N PRO A 46 6.13 21.34 -2.00
CA PRO A 46 5.40 22.56 -1.61
C PRO A 46 4.41 22.36 -0.45
N SER A 47 3.94 21.15 -0.23
CA SER A 47 3.01 20.84 0.87
C SER A 47 3.61 20.99 2.27
N ARG A 48 4.93 21.09 2.38
CA ARG A 48 5.63 21.43 3.63
C ARG A 48 5.23 22.78 4.20
N LEU A 49 4.81 23.71 3.37
CA LEU A 49 4.32 25.03 3.83
C LEU A 49 3.06 24.92 4.70
N ILE A 50 2.29 23.85 4.52
CA ILE A 50 1.04 23.59 5.26
C ILE A 50 1.31 22.75 6.53
N ALA A 51 2.35 21.94 6.54
CA ALA A 51 2.74 21.08 7.66
C ALA A 51 3.64 21.80 8.71
N GLY A 52 3.81 23.09 8.60
CA GLY A 52 4.80 23.92 9.33
C GLY A 52 4.78 23.89 10.85
N TRP A 53 3.86 23.18 11.50
CA TRP A 53 3.80 23.06 12.96
C TRP A 53 4.49 21.81 13.51
N ASN A 54 4.71 20.74 12.72
CA ASN A 54 5.19 19.46 13.23
C ASN A 54 6.51 18.95 12.67
N GLN A 55 7.19 19.69 11.80
CA GLN A 55 8.45 19.24 11.15
C GLN A 55 8.37 17.87 10.46
N SER A 56 7.18 17.31 10.30
CA SER A 56 6.96 16.04 9.60
C SER A 56 6.73 16.28 8.11
N PRO A 57 7.41 15.54 7.22
CA PRO A 57 7.17 15.64 5.79
C PRO A 57 5.78 15.11 5.43
N TYR A 58 5.20 15.70 4.41
CA TYR A 58 3.91 15.26 3.89
C TYR A 58 4.01 13.88 3.24
N ASN A 59 3.06 13.01 3.53
CA ASN A 59 2.91 11.73 2.84
C ASN A 59 2.01 11.93 1.60
N PRO A 60 2.51 11.79 0.36
CA PRO A 60 1.75 12.03 -0.85
C PRO A 60 0.73 10.92 -1.16
N SER A 61 0.79 9.76 -0.48
CA SER A 61 -0.17 8.70 -0.70
C SER A 61 -1.58 9.14 -0.29
N TRP A 62 -2.46 9.31 -1.29
CA TRP A 62 -3.86 9.65 -1.07
C TRP A 62 -4.60 8.61 -0.23
N LEU A 63 -4.21 7.34 -0.36
CA LEU A 63 -4.82 6.23 0.35
C LEU A 63 -4.48 6.28 1.84
N VAL A 64 -3.20 6.52 2.16
CA VAL A 64 -2.73 6.67 3.54
C VAL A 64 -3.34 7.91 4.20
N THR A 65 -3.40 9.02 3.48
CA THR A 65 -3.98 10.28 3.99
C THR A 65 -5.46 10.11 4.35
N ARG A 66 -6.22 9.30 3.60
CA ARG A 66 -7.65 9.10 3.84
C ARG A 66 -7.99 7.96 4.79
N LYS A 67 -7.21 6.89 4.81
CA LYS A 67 -7.55 5.64 5.50
C LYS A 67 -6.48 5.19 6.50
N GLY A 68 -5.35 5.88 6.56
CA GLY A 68 -4.20 5.48 7.37
C GLY A 68 -3.47 4.26 6.82
N LEU A 69 -2.34 3.92 7.43
CA LEU A 69 -1.54 2.75 7.04
C LEU A 69 -2.23 1.41 7.31
N THR A 70 -3.25 1.38 8.18
CA THR A 70 -4.03 0.18 8.52
C THR A 70 -4.76 -0.42 7.32
N ILE A 71 -5.01 0.36 6.27
CA ILE A 71 -5.62 -0.15 5.04
C ILE A 71 -4.74 -1.21 4.38
N TYR A 72 -3.42 -1.01 4.40
CA TYR A 72 -2.48 -1.99 3.86
C TYR A 72 -2.46 -3.28 4.68
N ASP A 73 -2.57 -3.20 6.02
CA ASP A 73 -2.72 -4.38 6.87
C ASP A 73 -4.00 -5.17 6.51
N THR A 74 -5.07 -4.46 6.16
CA THR A 74 -6.33 -5.10 5.74
C THR A 74 -6.19 -5.76 4.37
N MET A 75 -5.55 -5.09 3.42
CA MET A 75 -5.28 -5.64 2.08
C MET A 75 -4.38 -6.89 2.13
N MET A 76 -3.42 -6.94 3.07
CA MET A 76 -2.54 -8.09 3.27
C MET A 76 -3.25 -9.37 3.76
N ARG A 77 -4.53 -9.28 4.16
CA ARG A 77 -5.34 -10.45 4.50
C ARG A 77 -5.91 -11.16 3.26
N ASP A 78 -5.93 -10.48 2.13
CA ASP A 78 -6.32 -11.09 0.85
C ASP A 78 -5.23 -12.06 0.38
N GLU A 79 -5.65 -13.25 -0.04
CA GLU A 79 -4.75 -14.33 -0.47
C GLU A 79 -3.92 -13.95 -1.69
N GLN A 80 -4.51 -13.29 -2.70
CA GLN A 80 -3.83 -12.92 -3.93
C GLN A 80 -2.80 -11.81 -3.68
N VAL A 81 -3.16 -10.82 -2.87
CA VAL A 81 -2.24 -9.75 -2.45
C VAL A 81 -1.04 -10.33 -1.72
N LYS A 82 -1.29 -11.21 -0.74
CA LYS A 82 -0.25 -11.85 0.05
C LYS A 82 0.68 -12.69 -0.80
N ALA A 83 0.12 -13.54 -1.67
CA ALA A 83 0.89 -14.41 -2.54
C ALA A 83 1.78 -13.62 -3.51
N ALA A 84 1.23 -12.58 -4.15
CA ALA A 84 1.95 -11.74 -5.08
C ALA A 84 3.13 -11.00 -4.42
N LEU A 85 2.90 -10.39 -3.25
CA LEU A 85 3.97 -9.71 -2.51
C LEU A 85 5.03 -10.70 -1.99
N GLN A 86 4.61 -11.86 -1.52
CA GLN A 86 5.56 -12.90 -1.05
C GLN A 86 6.43 -13.39 -2.20
N PHE A 87 5.85 -13.65 -3.36
CA PHE A 87 6.59 -14.01 -4.55
C PHE A 87 7.64 -12.95 -4.92
N LYS A 88 7.24 -11.66 -4.97
CA LYS A 88 8.14 -10.56 -5.26
C LYS A 88 9.30 -10.46 -4.25
N ARG A 89 9.01 -10.60 -2.95
CA ARG A 89 10.03 -10.63 -1.90
C ARG A 89 10.99 -11.81 -2.06
N SER A 90 10.45 -13.00 -2.28
CA SER A 90 11.24 -14.23 -2.45
C SER A 90 12.14 -14.15 -3.68
N SER A 91 11.67 -13.55 -4.78
CA SER A 91 12.48 -13.36 -6.00
C SER A 91 13.70 -12.46 -5.75
N VAL A 92 13.53 -11.39 -4.96
CA VAL A 92 14.66 -10.52 -4.56
C VAL A 92 15.61 -11.25 -3.63
N LEU A 93 15.09 -11.96 -2.64
CA LEU A 93 15.93 -12.67 -1.65
C LEU A 93 16.66 -13.87 -2.25
N ALA A 94 16.11 -14.49 -3.29
CA ALA A 94 16.72 -15.63 -3.98
C ALA A 94 18.01 -15.25 -4.75
N SER A 95 18.19 -13.97 -5.10
CA SER A 95 19.41 -13.50 -5.75
C SER A 95 20.65 -13.50 -4.84
N GLY A 96 20.41 -13.64 -3.52
CA GLY A 96 21.49 -13.61 -2.52
C GLY A 96 22.05 -12.20 -2.27
N TRP A 97 23.11 -12.14 -1.49
CA TRP A 97 23.84 -10.91 -1.18
C TRP A 97 25.32 -11.21 -1.00
N GLU A 98 26.15 -10.23 -1.26
CA GLU A 98 27.59 -10.33 -1.10
C GLU A 98 28.16 -9.01 -0.58
N VAL A 99 29.19 -9.08 0.25
CA VAL A 99 30.01 -7.93 0.65
C VAL A 99 31.28 -7.96 -0.18
N ALA A 100 31.38 -7.06 -1.14
CA ALA A 100 32.53 -6.90 -2.00
C ALA A 100 33.52 -5.87 -1.43
N SER A 101 34.81 -6.10 -1.60
CA SER A 101 35.84 -5.10 -1.25
C SER A 101 35.77 -3.94 -2.25
N PRO A 102 35.86 -2.67 -1.79
CA PRO A 102 35.90 -1.51 -2.68
C PRO A 102 37.24 -1.35 -3.42
N GLY A 103 38.29 -1.99 -2.95
CA GLY A 103 39.63 -1.92 -3.53
C GLY A 103 40.47 -3.15 -3.22
N ASP A 104 41.72 -3.11 -3.67
CA ASP A 104 42.73 -4.22 -3.51
C ASP A 104 43.69 -3.99 -2.34
N GLN A 105 43.51 -2.91 -1.57
CA GLN A 105 44.32 -2.63 -0.40
C GLN A 105 44.04 -3.61 0.73
N GLU A 106 45.03 -3.95 1.53
CA GLU A 106 44.85 -4.89 2.65
C GLU A 106 43.84 -4.35 3.71
N GLU A 107 43.86 -3.04 3.91
CA GLU A 107 42.88 -2.35 4.78
C GLU A 107 41.43 -2.52 4.31
N ASP A 108 41.21 -2.46 2.99
CA ASP A 108 39.86 -2.66 2.40
C ASP A 108 39.38 -4.09 2.64
N TRP A 109 40.30 -5.07 2.54
CA TRP A 109 39.98 -6.47 2.81
C TRP A 109 39.72 -6.73 4.30
N GLU A 110 40.45 -6.09 5.21
CA GLU A 110 40.19 -6.17 6.66
C GLU A 110 38.79 -5.66 6.99
N VAL A 111 38.43 -4.45 6.47
CA VAL A 111 37.09 -3.87 6.67
C VAL A 111 36.02 -4.77 6.10
N THR A 112 36.24 -5.33 4.89
CA THR A 112 35.28 -6.23 4.24
C THR A 112 35.03 -7.48 5.07
N ARG A 113 36.10 -8.10 5.63
CA ARG A 113 35.99 -9.26 6.52
C ARG A 113 35.22 -8.92 7.79
N PHE A 114 35.50 -7.78 8.42
CA PHE A 114 34.79 -7.33 9.62
C PHE A 114 33.31 -7.10 9.36
N VAL A 115 32.94 -6.44 8.25
CA VAL A 115 31.55 -6.20 7.88
C VAL A 115 30.82 -7.51 7.58
N ARG A 116 31.47 -8.43 6.85
CA ARG A 116 30.89 -9.75 6.56
C ARG A 116 30.65 -10.53 7.85
N ASP A 117 31.65 -10.58 8.75
CA ASP A 117 31.52 -11.22 10.06
C ASP A 117 30.38 -10.60 10.89
N SER A 118 30.26 -9.27 10.88
CA SER A 118 29.15 -8.60 11.53
C SER A 118 27.80 -9.02 10.98
N PHE A 119 27.64 -9.16 9.67
CA PHE A 119 26.37 -9.55 9.04
C PHE A 119 26.03 -11.02 9.26
N ASP A 120 27.04 -11.89 9.27
CA ASP A 120 26.85 -13.32 9.52
C ASP A 120 26.40 -13.60 10.96
N HIS A 121 26.77 -12.72 11.91
CA HIS A 121 26.46 -12.86 13.34
C HIS A 121 25.33 -11.95 13.84
N VAL A 122 24.62 -11.24 12.94
CA VAL A 122 23.45 -10.43 13.33
C VAL A 122 22.37 -11.32 13.90
N GLU A 123 21.82 -10.93 15.05
CA GLU A 123 20.72 -11.64 15.69
C GLU A 123 19.53 -11.82 14.74
N GLY A 124 19.09 -13.06 14.57
CA GLY A 124 18.01 -13.45 13.63
C GLY A 124 18.48 -13.62 12.17
N GLY A 125 19.75 -13.39 11.88
CA GLY A 125 20.36 -13.55 10.57
C GLY A 125 20.08 -12.40 9.60
N TRP A 126 21.03 -12.13 8.69
CA TRP A 126 20.93 -11.04 7.72
C TRP A 126 19.77 -11.20 6.74
N HIS A 127 19.39 -12.44 6.43
CA HIS A 127 18.22 -12.74 5.59
C HIS A 127 16.92 -12.17 6.20
N THR A 128 16.76 -12.27 7.52
CA THR A 128 15.60 -11.69 8.22
C THR A 128 15.60 -10.15 8.16
N VAL A 129 16.78 -9.54 8.27
CA VAL A 129 16.93 -8.09 8.11
C VAL A 129 16.49 -7.63 6.74
N LEU A 130 16.93 -8.32 5.68
CA LEU A 130 16.53 -8.03 4.30
C LEU A 130 15.03 -8.26 4.09
N THR A 131 14.47 -9.34 4.63
CA THR A 131 13.03 -9.62 4.56
C THR A 131 12.21 -8.49 5.20
N ASN A 132 12.65 -7.99 6.35
CA ASN A 132 12.00 -6.87 7.04
C ASN A 132 12.13 -5.56 6.25
N ALA A 133 13.29 -5.31 5.63
CA ALA A 133 13.49 -4.16 4.77
C ALA A 133 12.51 -4.18 3.58
N LEU A 134 12.27 -5.35 2.98
CA LEU A 134 11.28 -5.53 1.91
C LEU A 134 9.82 -5.35 2.36
N GLY A 135 9.55 -5.13 3.65
CA GLY A 135 8.28 -4.59 4.14
C GLY A 135 7.90 -3.26 3.48
N ALA A 136 8.87 -2.52 2.95
CA ALA A 136 8.65 -1.31 2.18
C ALA A 136 7.79 -1.51 0.92
N LEU A 137 7.75 -2.70 0.33
CA LEU A 137 6.83 -3.03 -0.77
C LEU A 137 5.36 -2.85 -0.36
N THR A 138 5.05 -3.16 0.91
CA THR A 138 3.71 -3.04 1.47
C THR A 138 3.36 -1.61 1.88
N TYR A 139 4.29 -0.90 2.55
CA TYR A 139 4.00 0.39 3.18
C TYR A 139 4.64 1.59 2.45
N GLY A 140 5.42 1.34 1.40
CA GLY A 140 6.23 2.34 0.71
C GLY A 140 7.61 2.55 1.35
N TYR A 141 7.75 2.30 2.64
CA TYR A 141 9.00 2.41 3.38
C TYR A 141 9.10 1.40 4.52
N SER A 142 10.31 1.13 4.93
CA SER A 142 10.62 0.38 6.14
C SER A 142 11.70 1.09 6.95
N VAL A 143 11.65 0.91 8.25
CA VAL A 143 12.59 1.49 9.20
C VAL A 143 13.06 0.42 10.15
N SER A 144 14.36 0.40 10.42
CA SER A 144 14.95 -0.52 11.39
C SER A 144 16.00 0.20 12.23
N GLU A 145 16.00 -0.03 13.52
CA GLU A 145 17.01 0.49 14.44
C GLU A 145 18.26 -0.38 14.40
N LYS A 146 19.44 0.25 14.40
CA LYS A 146 20.75 -0.42 14.51
C LYS A 146 21.17 -0.51 15.96
N ILE A 147 21.45 -1.71 16.43
CA ILE A 147 21.92 -1.98 17.77
C ILE A 147 23.31 -2.57 17.64
N TYR A 148 24.29 -1.94 18.28
CA TYR A 148 25.68 -2.34 18.25
C TYR A 148 26.08 -2.90 19.61
N GLU A 149 27.06 -3.81 19.58
CA GLU A 149 27.72 -4.34 20.77
C GLU A 149 29.24 -4.27 20.61
N GLU A 150 29.95 -4.16 21.72
CA GLU A 150 31.42 -4.24 21.74
C GLU A 150 31.83 -5.70 21.74
N VAL A 151 32.80 -6.04 20.88
CA VAL A 151 33.39 -7.39 20.81
C VAL A 151 34.40 -7.52 21.92
N GLU A 152 34.11 -8.34 22.92
CA GLU A 152 34.98 -8.52 24.09
C GLU A 152 36.25 -9.35 23.81
N LYS A 153 36.17 -10.30 22.89
CA LYS A 153 37.24 -11.28 22.63
C LYS A 153 37.37 -11.61 21.14
N GLY A 154 38.57 -12.02 20.70
CA GLY A 154 38.83 -12.49 19.35
C GLY A 154 39.53 -11.44 18.50
N GLU A 155 39.55 -11.66 17.18
CA GLU A 155 40.24 -10.81 16.17
C GLU A 155 39.75 -9.36 16.20
N TRP A 156 38.47 -9.15 16.53
CA TRP A 156 37.80 -7.85 16.52
C TRP A 156 37.59 -7.24 17.91
N ALA A 157 38.31 -7.72 18.93
CA ALA A 157 38.19 -7.21 20.29
C ALA A 157 38.34 -5.68 20.37
N GLY A 158 37.44 -5.01 21.10
CA GLY A 158 37.37 -3.56 21.23
C GLY A 158 36.70 -2.82 20.07
N LYS A 159 36.28 -3.54 18.99
CA LYS A 159 35.51 -2.95 17.88
C LYS A 159 34.01 -3.09 18.16
N LEU A 160 33.21 -2.13 17.65
CA LEU A 160 31.75 -2.18 17.71
C LEU A 160 31.21 -2.92 16.48
N LYS A 161 30.57 -4.08 16.68
CA LYS A 161 29.88 -4.79 15.62
C LYS A 161 28.36 -4.58 15.66
N LEU A 162 27.70 -4.78 14.54
CA LEU A 162 26.25 -4.75 14.44
C LEU A 162 25.67 -6.02 15.09
N ALA A 163 25.08 -5.89 16.28
CA ALA A 163 24.52 -7.03 17.00
C ALA A 163 23.12 -7.38 16.50
N ARG A 164 22.29 -6.37 16.30
CA ARG A 164 20.88 -6.57 15.93
C ARG A 164 20.39 -5.41 15.07
N VAL A 165 19.48 -5.73 14.14
CA VAL A 165 18.70 -4.77 13.35
C VAL A 165 17.23 -4.99 13.65
N GLN A 166 16.66 -4.12 14.49
CA GLN A 166 15.28 -4.25 14.93
C GLN A 166 14.34 -3.46 14.03
N SER A 167 13.46 -4.16 13.32
CA SER A 167 12.43 -3.51 12.50
C SER A 167 11.39 -2.81 13.37
N ILE A 168 11.02 -1.59 12.97
CA ILE A 168 10.00 -0.78 13.62
C ILE A 168 8.78 -0.74 12.69
N LYS A 169 7.59 -1.00 13.25
CA LYS A 169 6.35 -0.95 12.45
C LYS A 169 6.11 0.47 11.94
N PRO A 170 5.89 0.69 10.63
CA PRO A 170 5.69 2.02 10.03
C PRO A 170 4.58 2.86 10.68
N HIS A 171 3.59 2.23 11.30
CA HIS A 171 2.48 2.89 11.99
C HIS A 171 2.90 3.74 13.19
N TYR A 172 4.08 3.49 13.74
CA TYR A 172 4.58 4.15 14.95
C TYR A 172 5.74 5.09 14.68
N VAL A 173 5.98 5.43 13.42
CA VAL A 173 7.15 6.21 12.99
C VAL A 173 6.73 7.43 12.21
N ASP A 174 7.16 8.59 12.67
CA ASP A 174 7.11 9.84 11.93
C ASP A 174 8.53 10.33 11.62
N PHE A 175 8.74 10.80 10.39
CA PHE A 175 10.03 11.39 10.01
C PHE A 175 10.13 12.82 10.51
N VAL A 176 11.30 13.20 11.02
CA VAL A 176 11.61 14.57 11.44
C VAL A 176 12.59 15.18 10.44
N VAL A 177 12.22 16.33 9.88
CA VAL A 177 13.02 17.04 8.89
C VAL A 177 13.38 18.44 9.35
N ASP A 178 14.47 19.00 8.82
CA ASP A 178 14.85 20.39 9.00
C ASP A 178 14.04 21.34 8.09
N GLU A 179 14.31 22.64 8.21
CA GLU A 179 13.68 23.68 7.38
C GLU A 179 13.95 23.51 5.87
N PHE A 180 15.04 22.82 5.50
CA PHE A 180 15.38 22.49 4.12
C PHE A 180 14.85 21.12 3.67
N GLY A 181 14.15 20.42 4.57
CA GLY A 181 13.59 19.09 4.33
C GLY A 181 14.59 17.95 4.35
N ARG A 182 15.73 18.12 5.00
CA ARG A 182 16.70 17.05 5.21
C ARG A 182 16.26 16.23 6.43
N LEU A 183 16.40 14.91 6.31
CA LEU A 183 16.06 14.00 7.41
C LEU A 183 17.00 14.24 8.61
N GLN A 184 16.44 14.65 9.73
CA GLN A 184 17.13 14.82 11.00
C GLN A 184 17.06 13.56 11.86
N GLY A 185 15.90 12.91 11.89
CA GLY A 185 15.65 11.77 12.73
C GLY A 185 14.29 11.15 12.51
N LEU A 186 13.93 10.28 13.43
CA LEU A 186 12.63 9.66 13.54
C LEU A 186 12.03 9.97 14.90
N LEU A 187 10.73 10.14 14.92
CA LEU A 187 9.92 10.20 16.12
C LEU A 187 9.12 8.91 16.22
N GLN A 188 9.39 8.11 17.24
CA GLN A 188 8.59 6.94 17.52
C GLN A 188 7.46 7.31 18.48
N GLN A 189 6.23 7.04 18.05
CA GLN A 189 5.03 7.27 18.85
C GLN A 189 4.37 5.92 19.14
N MET A 190 4.21 5.61 20.41
CA MET A 190 3.49 4.43 20.86
C MET A 190 2.51 4.83 21.95
N ALA A 191 1.25 4.40 21.83
CA ALA A 191 0.22 4.74 22.78
C ALA A 191 0.63 4.34 24.21
N GLY A 192 0.58 5.31 25.14
CA GLY A 192 0.93 5.10 26.54
C GLY A 192 2.42 5.16 26.88
N LEU A 193 3.30 5.37 25.90
CA LEU A 193 4.73 5.56 26.12
C LEU A 193 5.17 6.98 25.75
N ALA A 194 6.27 7.45 26.37
CA ALA A 194 6.89 8.72 25.99
C ALA A 194 7.39 8.65 24.54
N GLN A 195 7.25 9.74 23.80
CA GLN A 195 7.81 9.86 22.47
C GLN A 195 9.32 9.71 22.52
N GLN A 196 9.86 8.85 21.64
CA GLN A 196 11.30 8.65 21.53
C GLN A 196 11.80 9.13 20.20
N GLN A 197 12.81 10.01 20.26
CA GLN A 197 13.48 10.48 19.06
C GLN A 197 14.73 9.65 18.78
N LEU A 198 14.82 9.09 17.57
CA LEU A 198 16.00 8.38 17.09
C LEU A 198 16.80 9.31 16.15
N PRO A 199 18.07 9.57 16.43
CA PRO A 199 18.92 10.37 15.55
C PRO A 199 19.20 9.59 14.26
N ARG A 200 19.48 10.33 13.17
CA ARG A 200 19.72 9.78 11.81
C ARG A 200 20.72 8.61 11.77
N GLY A 201 21.77 8.68 12.58
CA GLY A 201 22.81 7.62 12.62
C GLY A 201 22.34 6.30 13.22
N LYS A 202 21.23 6.29 13.98
CA LYS A 202 20.79 5.11 14.76
C LYS A 202 19.87 4.17 13.98
N PHE A 203 19.35 4.58 12.84
CA PHE A 203 18.41 3.75 12.07
C PHE A 203 18.82 3.58 10.61
N ILE A 204 18.28 2.53 9.99
CA ILE A 204 18.27 2.30 8.55
C ILE A 204 16.87 2.59 8.05
N ARG A 205 16.76 3.40 7.02
CA ARG A 205 15.52 3.62 6.27
C ARG A 205 15.70 3.05 4.87
N TYR A 206 14.79 2.22 4.45
CA TYR A 206 14.63 1.83 3.07
C TYR A 206 13.31 2.40 2.55
N THR A 207 13.37 3.16 1.45
CA THR A 207 12.21 3.77 0.79
C THR A 207 12.06 3.14 -0.59
N TYR A 208 10.90 2.55 -0.82
CA TYR A 208 10.57 1.90 -2.09
C TYR A 208 9.95 2.90 -3.06
N GLN A 209 10.48 2.97 -4.28
CA GLN A 209 10.06 3.90 -5.34
C GLN A 209 9.86 5.35 -4.84
N PRO A 210 10.90 5.98 -4.29
CA PRO A 210 10.78 7.36 -3.81
C PRO A 210 10.54 8.30 -5.00
N GLN A 211 9.49 9.10 -4.93
CA GLN A 211 9.20 10.16 -5.89
C GLN A 211 9.59 11.50 -5.29
N PHE A 212 10.27 12.35 -6.05
CA PHE A 212 10.65 13.72 -5.64
C PHE A 212 11.34 13.83 -4.26
N GLY A 213 12.14 12.83 -3.90
CA GLY A 213 12.84 12.80 -2.61
C GLY A 213 11.95 12.51 -1.39
N ASN A 214 10.75 11.99 -1.62
CA ASN A 214 9.82 11.61 -0.57
C ASN A 214 10.40 10.49 0.31
N PHE A 215 10.19 10.59 1.62
CA PHE A 215 10.65 9.59 2.59
C PHE A 215 9.73 8.38 2.71
N TYR A 216 8.44 8.53 2.38
CA TYR A 216 7.43 7.50 2.53
C TYR A 216 7.35 6.52 1.35
N GLY A 217 7.92 6.89 0.18
CA GLY A 217 7.88 6.07 -1.02
C GLY A 217 6.47 5.81 -1.54
N THR A 218 6.34 4.77 -2.35
CA THR A 218 5.06 4.36 -2.94
C THR A 218 4.83 2.88 -2.68
N SER A 219 3.69 2.53 -2.11
CA SER A 219 3.29 1.13 -1.89
C SER A 219 2.82 0.48 -3.18
N ASP A 220 3.20 -0.77 -3.43
CA ASP A 220 2.63 -1.58 -4.52
C ASP A 220 1.12 -1.77 -4.35
N LEU A 221 0.62 -1.73 -3.12
CA LEU A 221 -0.79 -1.94 -2.81
C LEU A 221 -1.68 -0.76 -3.20
N GLU A 222 -1.12 0.43 -3.38
CA GLU A 222 -1.89 1.60 -3.77
C GLU A 222 -2.52 1.40 -5.16
N ALA A 223 -1.78 0.85 -6.11
CA ALA A 223 -2.28 0.55 -7.45
C ALA A 223 -3.38 -0.53 -7.44
N CYS A 224 -3.32 -1.48 -6.51
CA CYS A 224 -4.26 -2.59 -6.42
C CYS A 224 -5.52 -2.27 -5.62
N TYR A 225 -5.54 -1.17 -4.88
CA TYR A 225 -6.61 -0.86 -3.93
C TYR A 225 -8.00 -0.94 -4.53
N ARG A 226 -8.20 -0.39 -5.73
CA ARG A 226 -9.50 -0.41 -6.40
C ARG A 226 -10.00 -1.83 -6.67
N SER A 227 -9.13 -2.68 -7.23
CA SER A 227 -9.49 -4.07 -7.57
C SER A 227 -9.74 -4.89 -6.30
N TRP A 228 -8.91 -4.74 -5.29
CA TRP A 228 -9.09 -5.37 -3.99
C TRP A 228 -10.40 -4.96 -3.32
N TRP A 229 -10.70 -3.66 -3.26
CA TRP A 229 -11.93 -3.17 -2.65
C TRP A 229 -13.19 -3.69 -3.38
N THR A 230 -13.16 -3.73 -4.70
CA THR A 230 -14.28 -4.25 -5.50
C THR A 230 -14.43 -5.76 -5.30
N LYS A 231 -13.34 -6.52 -5.24
CA LYS A 231 -13.32 -7.95 -4.94
C LYS A 231 -13.94 -8.25 -3.57
N ASP A 232 -13.53 -7.53 -2.52
CA ASP A 232 -14.07 -7.69 -1.16
C ASP A 232 -15.60 -7.48 -1.10
N ASN A 233 -16.10 -6.49 -1.84
CA ASN A 233 -17.54 -6.26 -1.95
C ASN A 233 -18.23 -7.33 -2.82
N ALA A 234 -17.58 -7.80 -3.89
CA ALA A 234 -18.14 -8.87 -4.73
C ALA A 234 -18.33 -10.18 -3.95
N TYR A 235 -17.40 -10.53 -3.06
CA TYR A 235 -17.56 -11.68 -2.16
C TYR A 235 -18.78 -11.53 -1.23
N LYS A 236 -19.02 -10.34 -0.68
CA LYS A 236 -20.20 -10.06 0.16
C LYS A 236 -21.50 -10.23 -0.63
N TRP A 237 -21.53 -9.67 -1.84
CA TRP A 237 -22.71 -9.82 -2.72
C TRP A 237 -22.91 -11.28 -3.15
N LEU A 238 -21.85 -12.00 -3.45
CA LEU A 238 -21.93 -13.43 -3.76
C LEU A 238 -22.48 -14.21 -2.56
N ALA A 239 -22.00 -13.95 -1.34
CA ALA A 239 -22.51 -14.62 -0.14
C ALA A 239 -24.01 -14.36 0.06
N VAL A 240 -24.46 -13.10 -0.05
CA VAL A 240 -25.90 -12.75 0.03
C VAL A 240 -26.71 -13.42 -1.09
N THR A 241 -26.14 -13.50 -2.28
CA THR A 241 -26.77 -14.14 -3.42
C THR A 241 -26.91 -15.65 -3.19
N LEU A 242 -25.86 -16.29 -2.71
CA LEU A 242 -25.87 -17.73 -2.38
C LEU A 242 -26.85 -18.04 -1.24
N GLU A 243 -26.91 -17.22 -0.21
CA GLU A 243 -27.91 -17.34 0.86
C GLU A 243 -29.33 -17.25 0.31
N ARG A 244 -29.60 -16.24 -0.52
CA ARG A 244 -30.94 -16.00 -1.07
C ARG A 244 -31.41 -17.07 -2.04
N PHE A 245 -30.50 -17.58 -2.87
CA PHE A 245 -30.82 -18.53 -3.93
C PHE A 245 -30.44 -19.97 -3.59
N GLY A 246 -29.57 -20.19 -2.60
CA GLY A 246 -29.29 -21.51 -2.05
C GLY A 246 -30.47 -22.08 -1.25
N MET A 247 -31.24 -21.20 -0.62
CA MET A 247 -32.52 -21.51 0.01
C MET A 247 -33.61 -20.57 -0.55
N PRO A 248 -34.04 -20.77 -1.79
CA PRO A 248 -34.95 -19.82 -2.44
C PRO A 248 -36.30 -19.80 -1.69
N PRO A 249 -36.90 -18.60 -1.56
CA PRO A 249 -38.22 -18.50 -0.97
C PRO A 249 -39.22 -19.31 -1.80
N LEU A 250 -40.05 -20.09 -1.11
CA LEU A 250 -41.13 -20.88 -1.72
C LEU A 250 -42.46 -20.14 -1.60
N PHE A 251 -43.08 -19.89 -2.72
CA PHE A 251 -44.40 -19.28 -2.76
C PHE A 251 -45.40 -20.32 -3.29
N ALA A 252 -46.45 -20.55 -2.54
CA ALA A 252 -47.59 -21.29 -3.03
C ALA A 252 -48.61 -20.30 -3.63
N LEU A 253 -48.86 -20.41 -4.91
CA LEU A 253 -49.89 -19.67 -5.63
C LEU A 253 -51.15 -20.51 -5.65
N TYR A 254 -52.28 -19.96 -5.23
CA TYR A 254 -53.56 -20.70 -5.17
C TYR A 254 -54.70 -19.88 -5.80
N ASP A 255 -55.66 -20.59 -6.40
CA ASP A 255 -56.88 -19.96 -6.89
C ASP A 255 -57.87 -19.74 -5.72
N PRO A 256 -58.20 -18.47 -5.41
CA PRO A 256 -59.13 -18.16 -4.32
C PRO A 256 -60.54 -18.69 -4.55
N ASN A 257 -60.93 -19.04 -5.77
CA ASN A 257 -62.22 -19.66 -6.08
C ASN A 257 -62.22 -21.18 -5.86
N ALA A 258 -61.05 -21.81 -5.85
CA ALA A 258 -60.92 -23.27 -5.68
C ALA A 258 -60.66 -23.70 -4.23
N TYR A 259 -60.21 -22.78 -3.36
CA TYR A 259 -59.85 -23.08 -1.98
C TYR A 259 -60.67 -22.30 -0.96
N GLN A 260 -61.16 -23.00 0.04
CA GLN A 260 -61.82 -22.39 1.20
C GLN A 260 -60.78 -21.82 2.21
N PRO A 261 -61.15 -20.82 3.06
CA PRO A 261 -60.22 -20.22 4.02
C PRO A 261 -59.51 -21.21 4.93
N ALA A 262 -60.19 -22.27 5.41
CA ALA A 262 -59.59 -23.31 6.23
C ALA A 262 -58.49 -24.12 5.49
N GLN A 263 -58.67 -24.35 4.19
CA GLN A 263 -57.70 -25.04 3.34
C GLN A 263 -56.46 -24.17 3.07
N VAL A 264 -56.68 -22.85 2.97
CA VAL A 264 -55.57 -21.89 2.83
C VAL A 264 -54.69 -21.87 4.08
N GLU A 265 -55.26 -21.95 5.28
CA GLU A 265 -54.49 -22.03 6.53
C GLU A 265 -53.74 -23.37 6.65
N ALA A 266 -54.32 -24.48 6.21
CA ALA A 266 -53.61 -25.75 6.11
C ALA A 266 -52.48 -25.67 5.10
N LEU A 267 -52.64 -25.01 3.95
CA LEU A 267 -51.62 -24.79 2.95
C LEU A 267 -50.46 -23.95 3.50
N LYS A 268 -50.74 -22.87 4.23
CA LYS A 268 -49.69 -22.07 4.92
C LYS A 268 -48.90 -22.92 5.88
N THR A 269 -49.52 -23.79 6.63
CA THR A 269 -48.84 -24.70 7.57
C THR A 269 -47.94 -25.70 6.86
N ILE A 270 -48.44 -26.26 5.75
CA ILE A 270 -47.64 -27.21 4.92
C ILE A 270 -46.42 -26.49 4.34
N VAL A 271 -46.60 -25.32 3.74
CA VAL A 271 -45.47 -24.54 3.15
C VAL A 271 -44.46 -24.18 4.24
N LYS A 272 -44.97 -23.80 5.45
CA LYS A 272 -44.12 -23.50 6.61
C LYS A 272 -43.28 -24.68 7.08
N ASN A 273 -43.81 -25.90 6.97
CA ASN A 273 -43.06 -27.10 7.38
C ASN A 273 -42.04 -27.58 6.34
N ILE A 274 -42.18 -27.18 5.09
CA ILE A 274 -41.26 -27.53 4.00
C ILE A 274 -39.96 -26.70 4.06
N GLN A 275 -40.06 -25.44 4.47
CA GLN A 275 -38.91 -24.53 4.54
C GLN A 275 -38.88 -23.77 5.87
N SER A 276 -37.67 -23.65 6.42
CA SER A 276 -37.40 -22.89 7.65
C SER A 276 -37.19 -21.37 7.42
N THR A 277 -37.21 -20.91 6.17
CA THR A 277 -36.90 -19.52 5.80
C THR A 277 -38.10 -18.77 5.24
N THR A 278 -37.95 -17.93 4.26
CA THR A 278 -38.98 -17.04 3.73
C THR A 278 -40.00 -17.77 2.88
N MET A 279 -41.27 -17.61 3.20
CA MET A 279 -42.37 -18.26 2.48
C MET A 279 -43.57 -17.33 2.36
N GLY A 280 -44.43 -17.61 1.40
CA GLY A 280 -45.66 -16.89 1.20
C GLY A 280 -46.75 -17.74 0.50
N VAL A 281 -47.98 -17.40 0.78
CA VAL A 281 -49.12 -17.95 0.08
C VAL A 281 -49.85 -16.78 -0.60
N ILE A 282 -49.92 -16.80 -1.92
CA ILE A 282 -50.38 -15.67 -2.72
C ILE A 282 -51.58 -16.10 -3.52
N PRO A 283 -52.72 -15.36 -3.42
CA PRO A 283 -53.88 -15.60 -4.25
C PRO A 283 -53.59 -15.14 -5.70
N ARG A 284 -53.75 -16.07 -6.62
CA ARG A 284 -53.59 -15.81 -8.06
C ARG A 284 -54.44 -16.76 -8.87
N ALA A 285 -55.14 -16.23 -9.87
CA ALA A 285 -55.81 -17.07 -10.85
C ALA A 285 -54.74 -17.81 -11.66
N THR A 286 -54.58 -19.12 -11.42
CA THR A 286 -53.64 -20.01 -12.06
C THR A 286 -54.41 -21.01 -12.94
N LYS A 287 -53.75 -21.57 -13.96
CA LYS A 287 -54.33 -22.65 -14.77
C LYS A 287 -54.61 -23.88 -13.92
N ASP A 288 -53.71 -24.12 -12.93
CA ASP A 288 -53.85 -25.17 -11.93
C ASP A 288 -54.32 -24.57 -10.61
N ALA A 289 -55.08 -25.33 -9.84
CA ALA A 289 -55.63 -24.82 -8.57
C ALA A 289 -54.53 -24.46 -7.55
N LEU A 290 -53.38 -25.04 -7.68
CA LEU A 290 -52.20 -24.81 -6.84
C LEU A 290 -50.90 -24.90 -7.67
N GLU A 291 -50.05 -23.87 -7.56
CA GLU A 291 -48.74 -23.83 -8.20
C GLU A 291 -47.68 -23.45 -7.16
N PHE A 292 -46.56 -24.14 -7.14
CA PHE A 292 -45.39 -23.76 -6.34
C PHE A 292 -44.41 -22.99 -7.21
N TRP A 293 -44.07 -21.78 -6.76
CA TRP A 293 -43.13 -20.93 -7.44
C TRP A 293 -41.94 -20.64 -6.53
N SER A 294 -40.74 -20.81 -7.07
CA SER A 294 -39.52 -20.42 -6.41
C SER A 294 -38.65 -19.62 -7.36
N GLN A 295 -37.94 -18.62 -6.83
CA GLN A 295 -37.02 -17.83 -7.59
C GLN A 295 -35.66 -18.59 -7.71
N THR A 296 -35.32 -19.01 -8.89
CA THR A 296 -34.01 -19.68 -9.14
C THR A 296 -33.02 -18.71 -9.75
N LEU A 297 -31.75 -18.81 -9.34
CA LEU A 297 -30.66 -18.08 -9.95
C LEU A 297 -30.24 -18.78 -11.24
N GLY A 298 -30.17 -18.05 -12.34
CA GLY A 298 -29.63 -18.58 -13.58
C GLY A 298 -28.13 -18.92 -13.43
N ARG A 299 -27.72 -20.03 -14.03
CA ARG A 299 -26.32 -20.50 -14.03
C ARG A 299 -25.35 -19.44 -14.50
N GLU A 300 -25.76 -18.61 -15.46
CA GLU A 300 -24.99 -17.48 -16.02
C GLU A 300 -24.68 -16.41 -14.98
N SER A 301 -25.63 -16.12 -14.07
CA SER A 301 -25.41 -15.11 -13.03
C SER A 301 -24.36 -15.52 -12.00
N VAL A 302 -24.30 -16.79 -11.62
CA VAL A 302 -23.24 -17.32 -10.73
C VAL A 302 -21.90 -17.26 -11.44
N ASN A 303 -21.87 -17.68 -12.70
CA ASN A 303 -20.64 -17.68 -13.50
C ASN A 303 -20.07 -16.25 -13.66
N LEU A 304 -20.92 -15.23 -13.81
CA LEU A 304 -20.52 -13.84 -13.87
C LEU A 304 -19.73 -13.39 -12.60
N PHE A 305 -20.19 -13.80 -11.42
CA PHE A 305 -19.46 -13.51 -10.18
C PHE A 305 -18.08 -14.18 -10.16
N LEU A 306 -17.99 -15.46 -10.52
CA LEU A 306 -16.71 -16.19 -10.54
C LEU A 306 -15.72 -15.58 -11.52
N VAL A 307 -16.14 -15.31 -12.74
CA VAL A 307 -15.30 -14.66 -13.76
C VAL A 307 -14.87 -13.25 -13.31
N SER A 308 -15.74 -12.52 -12.61
CA SER A 308 -15.39 -11.20 -12.09
C SER A 308 -14.36 -11.27 -10.97
N LEU A 309 -14.44 -12.23 -10.06
CA LEU A 309 -13.47 -12.46 -8.99
C LEU A 309 -12.10 -12.81 -9.56
N ASP A 310 -12.04 -13.74 -10.52
CA ASP A 310 -10.80 -14.09 -11.22
C ASP A 310 -10.18 -12.86 -11.92
N ARG A 311 -11.01 -12.01 -12.50
CA ARG A 311 -10.56 -10.77 -13.15
C ARG A 311 -9.95 -9.78 -12.16
N PHE A 312 -10.53 -9.66 -10.96
CA PHE A 312 -9.96 -8.80 -9.91
C PHE A 312 -8.63 -9.35 -9.40
N ASP A 313 -8.49 -10.66 -9.26
CA ASP A 313 -7.23 -11.30 -8.88
C ASP A 313 -6.12 -11.05 -9.91
N GLN A 314 -6.46 -11.12 -11.20
CA GLN A 314 -5.55 -10.74 -12.29
C GLN A 314 -5.09 -9.28 -12.18
N HIS A 315 -6.03 -8.36 -11.90
CA HIS A 315 -5.70 -6.95 -11.76
C HIS A 315 -4.83 -6.67 -10.52
N ILE A 316 -5.06 -7.39 -9.43
CA ILE A 316 -4.20 -7.32 -8.22
C ILE A 316 -2.79 -7.80 -8.56
N ALA A 317 -2.67 -8.96 -9.21
CA ALA A 317 -1.38 -9.50 -9.63
C ALA A 317 -0.61 -8.54 -10.53
N ARG A 318 -1.26 -7.96 -11.53
CA ARG A 318 -0.66 -6.94 -12.42
C ARG A 318 -0.22 -5.69 -11.69
N GLY A 319 -1.02 -5.23 -10.73
CA GLY A 319 -0.70 -4.04 -9.93
C GLY A 319 0.56 -4.21 -9.08
N ILE A 320 0.88 -5.43 -8.66
CA ILE A 320 2.09 -5.77 -7.90
C ILE A 320 3.26 -6.16 -8.81
N LEU A 321 3.08 -6.13 -10.15
CA LEU A 321 4.08 -6.52 -11.15
C LEU A 321 4.48 -8.01 -11.06
N VAL A 322 3.53 -8.86 -10.73
CA VAL A 322 3.71 -10.30 -10.84
C VAL A 322 3.30 -10.75 -12.25
N PRO A 323 4.12 -11.54 -12.95
CA PRO A 323 3.77 -12.07 -14.26
C PRO A 323 2.43 -12.84 -14.22
N ASP A 324 1.60 -12.66 -15.24
CA ASP A 324 0.28 -13.30 -15.36
C ASP A 324 0.33 -14.84 -15.28
N LEU A 325 1.50 -15.45 -15.52
CA LEU A 325 1.73 -16.91 -15.51
C LEU A 325 1.73 -17.55 -14.12
N ILE A 326 1.79 -16.73 -13.03
CA ILE A 326 1.89 -17.26 -11.68
C ILE A 326 0.53 -17.18 -11.00
N GLY A 327 -0.35 -18.08 -11.33
CA GLY A 327 -1.64 -18.22 -10.66
C GLY A 327 -2.87 -18.21 -11.57
N MET A 328 -2.65 -18.24 -12.87
CA MET A 328 -3.74 -18.33 -13.83
C MET A 328 -3.50 -19.53 -14.73
N SER A 329 -4.23 -20.60 -14.45
CA SER A 329 -4.47 -21.61 -15.48
C SER A 329 -5.14 -20.87 -16.65
N SER A 330 -4.44 -20.76 -17.75
CA SER A 330 -5.06 -20.43 -19.03
C SER A 330 -6.10 -21.50 -19.30
N ASN A 331 -7.36 -21.24 -18.97
CA ASN A 331 -8.45 -21.93 -19.61
C ASN A 331 -8.47 -21.42 -21.05
N GLN A 332 -7.69 -22.09 -21.91
CA GLN A 332 -7.94 -22.15 -23.34
C GLN A 332 -9.06 -23.15 -23.61
#